data_16b0a4acc8f332af8858356f270776e9
#
_entry.id   16b0a4acc8f332af8858356f270776e9
#
_cell.length_a   1.000
_cell.length_b   1.000
_cell.length_c   1.000
_cell.angle_alpha   90.00
_cell.angle_beta   90.00
_cell.angle_gamma   90.00
#
_symmetry.space_group_name_H-M   'P 1'
#
loop_
_entity.id
_entity.type
_entity.pdbx_description
1 polymer ?
#
loop_
_entity_poly.entity_id
_entity_poly.type
_entity_poly.pdbx_seq_one_letter_code
_entity_poly.pdbx_strand_id
1 'polypeptide(L)'
;MQEENEGTRMKQHFSEEAIQLFDQLVEWRRGFHVFPELAFEERVTSSRIIQILESTPGVEVTRGFGDTTAVVGKIRGKIDDNAVMLRSAMDALSLQEETDLPFASCIPGVMHGCGHDAHMAALLGAVKLLSNHRDMLVRPIVFVFQPAEEGLGGGARRLVEAGLLDTYKIKHALGFHFWPKYGYGKLLLRHGVMTALSD
;
A
#
# COMPACT_ATOMS: atom_id res chain seq x y z
N MET A 1 -30.25 2.70 -16.53
CA MET A 1 -29.89 1.47 -17.28
C MET A 1 -28.53 1.53 -17.98
N GLN A 2 -28.15 2.63 -18.67
CA GLN A 2 -26.81 2.73 -19.29
C GLN A 2 -25.68 2.89 -18.27
N GLU A 3 -25.84 3.73 -17.24
CA GLU A 3 -24.82 3.95 -16.20
C GLU A 3 -24.60 2.71 -15.30
N GLU A 4 -25.66 1.94 -14.99
CA GLU A 4 -25.53 0.67 -14.26
C GLU A 4 -24.77 -0.39 -15.06
N ASN A 5 -24.91 -0.39 -16.39
CA ASN A 5 -24.23 -1.34 -17.26
C ASN A 5 -22.73 -1.03 -17.41
N GLU A 6 -22.35 0.25 -17.49
CA GLU A 6 -20.93 0.67 -17.50
C GLU A 6 -20.23 0.39 -16.18
N GLY A 7 -20.85 0.68 -15.04
CA GLY A 7 -20.28 0.39 -13.73
C GLY A 7 -20.09 -1.11 -13.47
N THR A 8 -21.02 -1.94 -13.92
CA THR A 8 -20.92 -3.40 -13.80
C THR A 8 -19.83 -3.96 -14.71
N ARG A 9 -19.74 -3.50 -15.94
CA ARG A 9 -18.72 -3.90 -16.91
C ARG A 9 -17.31 -3.49 -16.46
N MET A 10 -17.17 -2.31 -15.87
CA MET A 10 -15.90 -1.82 -15.33
C MET A 10 -15.45 -2.66 -14.12
N LYS A 11 -16.35 -2.99 -13.18
CA LYS A 11 -16.05 -3.86 -12.04
C LYS A 11 -15.58 -5.25 -12.48
N GLN A 12 -16.22 -5.84 -13.47
CA GLN A 12 -15.83 -7.13 -14.01
C GLN A 12 -14.43 -7.07 -14.64
N HIS A 13 -14.14 -6.05 -15.41
CA HIS A 13 -12.85 -5.85 -16.06
C HIS A 13 -11.69 -5.69 -15.06
N PHE A 14 -11.84 -4.85 -14.03
CA PHE A 14 -10.85 -4.74 -12.94
C PHE A 14 -10.64 -6.04 -12.19
N SER A 15 -11.67 -6.85 -11.99
CA SER A 15 -11.56 -8.14 -11.33
C SER A 15 -10.74 -9.13 -12.16
N GLU A 16 -10.92 -9.17 -13.47
CA GLU A 16 -10.16 -10.01 -14.39
C GLU A 16 -8.68 -9.61 -14.45
N GLU A 17 -8.37 -8.32 -14.55
CA GLU A 17 -6.99 -7.81 -14.50
C GLU A 17 -6.32 -8.11 -13.14
N ALA A 18 -7.04 -7.98 -12.03
CA ALA A 18 -6.52 -8.30 -10.71
C ALA A 18 -6.16 -9.78 -10.58
N ILE A 19 -6.98 -10.68 -11.16
CA ILE A 19 -6.68 -12.12 -11.20
C ILE A 19 -5.40 -12.39 -12.01
N GLN A 20 -5.19 -11.69 -13.12
CA GLN A 20 -3.98 -11.83 -13.93
C GLN A 20 -2.70 -11.38 -13.19
N LEU A 21 -2.84 -10.47 -12.24
CA LEU A 21 -1.72 -10.02 -11.41
C LEU A 21 -1.41 -10.95 -10.23
N PHE A 22 -2.23 -11.97 -9.96
CA PHE A 22 -2.17 -12.76 -8.73
C PHE A 22 -0.77 -13.34 -8.44
N ASP A 23 -0.16 -14.01 -9.41
CA ASP A 23 1.16 -14.64 -9.23
C ASP A 23 2.23 -13.58 -8.93
N GLN A 24 2.17 -12.43 -9.58
CA GLN A 24 3.08 -11.32 -9.32
C GLN A 24 2.88 -10.71 -7.92
N LEU A 25 1.64 -10.60 -7.46
CA LEU A 25 1.36 -10.12 -6.09
C LEU A 25 1.90 -11.10 -5.05
N VAL A 26 1.77 -12.40 -5.30
CA VAL A 26 2.34 -13.45 -4.44
C VAL A 26 3.87 -13.36 -4.41
N GLU A 27 4.52 -13.17 -5.56
CA GLU A 27 5.97 -12.99 -5.66
C GLU A 27 6.44 -11.76 -4.88
N TRP A 28 5.80 -10.60 -5.07
CA TRP A 28 6.13 -9.39 -4.33
C TRP A 28 5.96 -9.57 -2.82
N ARG A 29 4.80 -10.09 -2.41
CA ARG A 29 4.52 -10.35 -1.00
C ARG A 29 5.58 -11.25 -0.37
N ARG A 30 5.93 -12.37 -0.99
CA ARG A 30 6.95 -13.28 -0.48
C ARG A 30 8.32 -12.63 -0.46
N GLY A 31 8.66 -11.84 -1.47
CA GLY A 31 9.91 -11.10 -1.53
C GLY A 31 10.06 -10.06 -0.42
N PHE A 32 8.99 -9.37 -0.02
CA PHE A 32 9.00 -8.49 1.15
C PHE A 32 9.09 -9.30 2.45
N HIS A 33 8.40 -10.43 2.54
CA HIS A 33 8.35 -11.26 3.73
C HIS A 33 9.71 -11.84 4.12
N VAL A 34 10.52 -12.23 3.13
CA VAL A 34 11.87 -12.82 3.36
C VAL A 34 12.85 -11.81 3.96
N PHE A 35 12.73 -10.52 3.63
CA PHE A 35 13.64 -9.47 4.07
C PHE A 35 12.89 -8.35 4.78
N PRO A 36 12.31 -8.63 5.97
CA PRO A 36 11.59 -7.63 6.73
C PRO A 36 12.55 -6.64 7.38
N GLU A 37 12.15 -5.38 7.47
CA GLU A 37 12.91 -4.31 8.10
C GLU A 37 12.05 -3.58 9.14
N LEU A 38 12.69 -3.14 10.23
CA LEU A 38 12.01 -2.43 11.33
C LEU A 38 11.72 -0.98 10.98
N ALA A 39 10.92 -0.35 11.83
CA ALA A 39 10.49 1.05 11.72
C ALA A 39 11.65 2.01 11.43
N PHE A 40 11.54 2.82 10.39
CA PHE A 40 12.52 3.75 9.83
C PHE A 40 13.82 3.12 9.29
N GLU A 41 13.91 1.80 9.25
CA GLU A 41 15.04 1.07 8.67
C GLU A 41 14.68 0.39 7.33
N GLU A 42 13.49 0.61 6.80
CA GLU A 42 12.88 -0.03 5.63
C GLU A 42 13.56 0.42 4.30
N ARG A 43 14.90 0.30 4.22
CA ARG A 43 15.70 0.79 3.09
C ARG A 43 15.62 -0.12 1.87
N VAL A 44 15.74 -1.43 2.07
CA VAL A 44 15.62 -2.42 0.98
C VAL A 44 14.17 -2.49 0.51
N THR A 45 13.23 -2.47 1.44
CA THR A 45 11.78 -2.42 1.17
C THR A 45 11.45 -1.20 0.31
N SER A 46 11.86 0.00 0.74
CA SER A 46 11.67 1.25 -0.04
C SER A 46 12.29 1.16 -1.42
N SER A 47 13.53 0.66 -1.54
CA SER A 47 14.21 0.54 -2.82
C SER A 47 13.46 -0.38 -3.79
N ARG A 48 12.93 -1.50 -3.31
CA ARG A 48 12.10 -2.41 -4.13
C ARG A 48 10.80 -1.76 -4.59
N ILE A 49 10.11 -1.07 -3.69
CA ILE A 49 8.90 -0.32 -4.02
C ILE A 49 9.20 0.73 -5.10
N ILE A 50 10.26 1.50 -4.92
CA ILE A 50 10.69 2.52 -5.89
C ILE A 50 10.92 1.91 -7.28
N GLN A 51 11.65 0.79 -7.37
CA GLN A 51 11.90 0.11 -8.64
C GLN A 51 10.61 -0.30 -9.36
N ILE A 52 9.64 -0.84 -8.60
CA ILE A 52 8.35 -1.24 -9.17
C ILE A 52 7.56 -0.02 -9.65
N LEU A 53 7.51 1.04 -8.84
CA LEU A 53 6.78 2.26 -9.18
C LEU A 53 7.40 2.95 -10.40
N GLU A 54 8.73 3.07 -10.47
CA GLU A 54 9.44 3.70 -11.59
C GLU A 54 9.31 2.91 -12.89
N SER A 55 9.13 1.58 -12.81
CA SER A 55 8.84 0.73 -13.97
C SER A 55 7.37 0.78 -14.41
N THR A 56 6.50 1.43 -13.62
CA THR A 56 5.05 1.49 -13.90
C THR A 56 4.71 2.78 -14.66
N PRO A 57 4.16 2.69 -15.88
CA PRO A 57 3.88 3.87 -16.69
C PRO A 57 2.97 4.90 -16.01
N GLY A 58 3.31 6.18 -16.12
CA GLY A 58 2.48 7.28 -15.62
C GLY A 58 2.52 7.48 -14.11
N VAL A 59 3.42 6.81 -13.39
CA VAL A 59 3.63 7.00 -11.95
C VAL A 59 4.79 7.95 -11.72
N GLU A 60 4.54 9.05 -11.04
CA GLU A 60 5.56 9.96 -10.51
C GLU A 60 5.98 9.48 -9.13
N VAL A 61 7.29 9.36 -8.87
CA VAL A 61 7.81 8.77 -7.62
C VAL A 61 8.56 9.82 -6.81
N THR A 62 8.21 9.97 -5.55
CA THR A 62 8.95 10.75 -4.55
C THR A 62 9.54 9.79 -3.52
N ARG A 63 10.84 9.88 -3.32
CA ARG A 63 11.61 9.04 -2.40
C ARG A 63 11.89 9.79 -1.11
N GLY A 64 11.85 9.10 0.03
CA GLY A 64 12.28 9.64 1.30
C GLY A 64 11.44 10.84 1.78
N PHE A 65 10.14 10.85 1.51
CA PHE A 65 9.29 11.97 1.91
C PHE A 65 9.35 12.20 3.43
N GLY A 66 9.51 13.46 3.85
CA GLY A 66 9.61 13.83 5.27
C GLY A 66 10.90 13.32 5.95
N ASP A 67 12.00 13.19 5.21
CA ASP A 67 13.29 12.67 5.70
C ASP A 67 13.15 11.30 6.35
N THR A 68 12.34 10.44 5.74
CA THR A 68 12.08 9.06 6.18
C THR A 68 12.35 8.06 5.06
N THR A 69 12.06 6.78 5.30
CA THR A 69 12.09 5.73 4.26
C THR A 69 10.82 5.70 3.39
N ALA A 70 9.86 6.63 3.60
CA ALA A 70 8.60 6.68 2.88
C ALA A 70 8.78 6.78 1.36
N VAL A 71 7.90 6.11 0.64
CA VAL A 71 7.80 6.21 -0.82
C VAL A 71 6.41 6.71 -1.18
N VAL A 72 6.34 7.74 -2.01
CA VAL A 72 5.08 8.27 -2.51
C VAL A 72 5.04 8.15 -4.02
N GLY A 73 4.02 7.46 -4.55
CA GLY A 73 3.69 7.43 -5.97
C GLY A 73 2.49 8.31 -6.26
N LYS A 74 2.47 9.00 -7.41
CA LYS A 74 1.31 9.76 -7.87
C LYS A 74 0.98 9.41 -9.31
N ILE A 75 -0.28 9.11 -9.58
CA ILE A 75 -0.84 9.08 -10.93
C ILE A 75 -1.71 10.33 -11.09
N ARG A 76 -1.45 11.11 -12.15
CA ARG A 76 -2.23 12.32 -12.41
C ARG A 76 -3.65 12.00 -12.84
N GLY A 77 -4.59 12.85 -12.44
CA GLY A 77 -5.94 12.88 -12.99
C GLY A 77 -6.08 14.03 -14.00
N LYS A 78 -7.27 14.13 -14.61
CA LYS A 78 -7.63 15.24 -15.51
C LYS A 78 -7.63 16.59 -14.79
N ILE A 79 -7.88 16.59 -13.49
CA ILE A 79 -7.91 17.77 -12.61
C ILE A 79 -6.91 17.51 -11.49
N ASP A 80 -5.89 18.36 -11.34
CA ASP A 80 -4.84 18.24 -10.31
C ASP A 80 -5.28 18.86 -8.98
N ASP A 81 -6.36 18.34 -8.42
CA ASP A 81 -6.92 18.75 -7.12
C ASP A 81 -7.71 17.64 -6.47
N ASN A 82 -7.92 17.72 -5.14
CA ASN A 82 -8.71 16.75 -4.38
C ASN A 82 -8.27 15.30 -4.60
N ALA A 83 -6.99 15.03 -4.41
CA ALA A 83 -6.41 13.70 -4.58
C ALA A 83 -7.01 12.68 -3.60
N VAL A 84 -7.07 11.43 -4.04
CA VAL A 84 -7.39 10.27 -3.20
C VAL A 84 -6.09 9.56 -2.86
N MET A 85 -5.82 9.40 -1.58
CA MET A 85 -4.67 8.65 -1.07
C MET A 85 -5.04 7.19 -0.83
N LEU A 86 -4.22 6.28 -1.32
CA LEU A 86 -4.20 4.88 -0.95
C LEU A 86 -2.94 4.61 -0.13
N ARG A 87 -3.08 3.98 1.05
CA ARG A 87 -1.98 3.83 2.02
C ARG A 87 -1.74 2.38 2.39
N SER A 88 -0.46 2.02 2.48
CA SER A 88 0.05 0.81 3.11
C SER A 88 1.18 1.14 4.08
N ALA A 89 1.30 0.43 5.18
CA ALA A 89 2.51 0.42 5.99
C ALA A 89 3.59 -0.46 5.36
N MET A 90 4.86 -0.28 5.78
CA MET A 90 6.01 -1.01 5.23
C MET A 90 6.82 -1.78 6.27
N ASP A 91 6.78 -1.35 7.51
CA ASP A 91 7.61 -1.85 8.60
C ASP A 91 7.19 -3.25 9.08
N ALA A 92 8.13 -3.96 9.63
CA ALA A 92 7.98 -5.26 10.26
C ALA A 92 8.04 -5.15 11.79
N LEU A 93 7.78 -6.26 12.46
CA LEU A 93 7.80 -6.38 13.91
C LEU A 93 9.10 -7.04 14.39
N SER A 94 9.56 -6.64 15.59
CA SER A 94 10.61 -7.34 16.34
C SER A 94 10.03 -8.62 16.93
N LEU A 95 9.89 -9.64 16.09
CA LEU A 95 9.26 -10.92 16.38
C LEU A 95 10.02 -12.04 15.65
N GLN A 96 10.35 -13.12 16.38
CA GLN A 96 10.92 -14.30 15.75
C GLN A 96 9.85 -15.08 14.98
N GLU A 97 10.09 -15.33 13.71
CA GLU A 97 9.19 -16.17 12.91
C GLU A 97 9.41 -17.65 13.21
N GLU A 98 8.31 -18.39 13.37
CA GLU A 98 8.26 -19.83 13.66
C GLU A 98 7.34 -20.59 12.69
N THR A 99 7.18 -20.08 11.46
CA THR A 99 6.22 -20.64 10.50
C THR A 99 6.75 -21.78 9.66
N ASP A 100 8.07 -21.96 9.57
CA ASP A 100 8.73 -22.94 8.69
C ASP A 100 8.33 -22.84 7.20
N LEU A 101 7.85 -21.68 6.78
CA LEU A 101 7.47 -21.44 5.39
C LEU A 101 8.71 -21.32 4.49
N PRO A 102 8.64 -21.74 3.22
CA PRO A 102 9.77 -21.65 2.29
C PRO A 102 10.18 -20.20 1.96
N PHE A 103 9.40 -19.22 2.36
CA PHE A 103 9.66 -17.79 2.26
C PHE A 103 9.66 -17.10 3.64
N ALA A 104 9.90 -17.84 4.72
CA ALA A 104 10.05 -17.27 6.05
C ALA A 104 11.15 -16.20 6.08
N SER A 105 11.07 -15.31 7.07
CA SER A 105 12.07 -14.26 7.28
C SER A 105 13.49 -14.86 7.39
N CYS A 106 14.43 -14.30 6.65
CA CYS A 106 15.84 -14.61 6.80
C CYS A 106 16.56 -13.70 7.81
N ILE A 107 15.83 -12.78 8.45
CA ILE A 107 16.34 -11.84 9.44
C ILE A 107 15.95 -12.34 10.84
N PRO A 108 16.89 -12.86 11.64
CA PRO A 108 16.57 -13.35 12.98
C PRO A 108 15.89 -12.28 13.85
N GLY A 109 14.80 -12.64 14.49
CA GLY A 109 14.06 -11.76 15.39
C GLY A 109 13.26 -10.65 14.70
N VAL A 110 13.09 -10.69 13.36
CA VAL A 110 12.26 -9.73 12.62
C VAL A 110 11.30 -10.46 11.69
N MET A 111 10.03 -10.09 11.68
CA MET A 111 8.99 -10.74 10.88
C MET A 111 7.89 -9.75 10.47
N HIS A 112 7.35 -9.91 9.26
CA HIS A 112 6.09 -9.27 8.86
C HIS A 112 4.87 -9.95 9.53
N GLY A 113 4.79 -9.86 10.88
CA GLY A 113 3.72 -10.48 11.66
C GLY A 113 2.37 -9.77 11.56
N CYS A 114 2.35 -8.49 11.16
CA CYS A 114 1.13 -7.71 10.97
C CYS A 114 0.58 -7.74 9.52
N GLY A 115 1.31 -8.38 8.59
CA GLY A 115 0.85 -8.53 7.19
C GLY A 115 1.12 -7.33 6.30
N HIS A 116 2.02 -6.41 6.68
CA HIS A 116 2.37 -5.24 5.86
C HIS A 116 3.00 -5.64 4.52
N ASP A 117 3.69 -6.78 4.44
CA ASP A 117 4.16 -7.40 3.19
C ASP A 117 3.03 -7.63 2.18
N ALA A 118 1.89 -8.15 2.65
CA ALA A 118 0.71 -8.36 1.82
C ALA A 118 -0.02 -7.04 1.49
N HIS A 119 -0.04 -6.09 2.43
CA HIS A 119 -0.58 -4.75 2.18
C HIS A 119 0.20 -4.02 1.10
N MET A 120 1.55 -4.04 1.15
CA MET A 120 2.41 -3.46 0.11
C MET A 120 2.17 -4.09 -1.26
N ALA A 121 2.12 -5.43 -1.32
CA ALA A 121 1.87 -6.14 -2.57
C ALA A 121 0.51 -5.76 -3.17
N ALA A 122 -0.55 -5.71 -2.35
CA ALA A 122 -1.88 -5.31 -2.81
C ALA A 122 -1.91 -3.84 -3.28
N LEU A 123 -1.24 -2.93 -2.58
CA LEU A 123 -1.14 -1.53 -3.01
C LEU A 123 -0.38 -1.40 -4.33
N LEU A 124 0.71 -2.14 -4.53
CA LEU A 124 1.44 -2.19 -5.79
C LEU A 124 0.59 -2.74 -6.94
N GLY A 125 -0.26 -3.74 -6.66
CA GLY A 125 -1.25 -4.23 -7.61
C GLY A 125 -2.25 -3.14 -8.01
N ALA A 126 -2.76 -2.39 -7.03
CA ALA A 126 -3.65 -1.24 -7.28
C ALA A 126 -2.95 -0.16 -8.13
N VAL A 127 -1.66 0.12 -7.88
CA VAL A 127 -0.86 1.03 -8.72
C VAL A 127 -0.87 0.58 -10.17
N LYS A 128 -0.57 -0.71 -10.43
CA LYS A 128 -0.56 -1.24 -11.81
C LYS A 128 -1.92 -1.14 -12.49
N LEU A 129 -2.98 -1.56 -11.81
CA LEU A 129 -4.33 -1.48 -12.36
C LEU A 129 -4.72 -0.03 -12.69
N LEU A 130 -4.52 0.88 -11.76
CA LEU A 130 -4.87 2.30 -11.95
C LEU A 130 -3.97 2.99 -12.99
N SER A 131 -2.71 2.58 -13.11
CA SER A 131 -1.81 3.04 -14.19
C SER A 131 -2.33 2.65 -15.57
N ASN A 132 -2.82 1.42 -15.74
CA ASN A 132 -3.41 0.97 -17.02
C ASN A 132 -4.65 1.78 -17.40
N HIS A 133 -5.40 2.28 -16.40
CA HIS A 133 -6.62 3.05 -16.57
C HIS A 133 -6.46 4.55 -16.28
N ARG A 134 -5.22 5.08 -16.26
CA ARG A 134 -4.93 6.47 -15.87
C ARG A 134 -5.70 7.51 -16.67
N ASP A 135 -6.01 7.26 -17.92
CA ASP A 135 -6.76 8.17 -18.78
C ASP A 135 -8.23 8.37 -18.33
N MET A 136 -8.74 7.45 -17.50
CA MET A 136 -10.07 7.52 -16.91
C MET A 136 -10.09 8.30 -15.59
N LEU A 137 -8.94 8.55 -14.96
CA LEU A 137 -8.86 9.20 -13.67
C LEU A 137 -9.24 10.67 -13.75
N VAL A 138 -10.28 11.06 -13.03
CA VAL A 138 -10.70 12.47 -12.93
C VAL A 138 -9.81 13.22 -11.95
N ARG A 139 -9.46 12.59 -10.83
CA ARG A 139 -8.62 13.14 -9.76
C ARG A 139 -7.32 12.35 -9.62
N PRO A 140 -6.25 12.96 -9.08
CA PRO A 140 -5.01 12.24 -8.85
C PRO A 140 -5.21 11.13 -7.81
N ILE A 141 -4.50 10.03 -8.00
CA ILE A 141 -4.35 9.00 -6.98
C ILE A 141 -2.93 9.08 -6.43
N VAL A 142 -2.81 9.13 -5.12
CA VAL A 142 -1.54 9.18 -4.39
C VAL A 142 -1.38 7.89 -3.60
N PHE A 143 -0.31 7.16 -3.87
CA PHE A 143 0.01 5.91 -3.18
C PHE A 143 1.09 6.20 -2.15
N VAL A 144 0.79 5.93 -0.88
CA VAL A 144 1.72 6.19 0.22
C VAL A 144 2.14 4.88 0.86
N PHE A 145 3.43 4.56 0.70
CA PHE A 145 4.09 3.48 1.42
C PHE A 145 4.71 4.10 2.66
N GLN A 146 4.03 3.93 3.79
CA GLN A 146 4.33 4.60 5.05
C GLN A 146 5.30 3.76 5.88
N PRO A 147 6.41 4.33 6.37
CA PRO A 147 7.28 3.69 7.35
C PRO A 147 6.68 3.75 8.76
N ALA A 148 7.24 2.94 9.66
CA ALA A 148 7.10 3.08 11.11
C ALA A 148 5.65 3.25 11.58
N GLU A 149 4.80 2.30 11.20
CA GLU A 149 3.41 2.23 11.65
C GLU A 149 3.33 1.59 13.03
N GLU A 150 4.20 0.61 13.29
CA GLU A 150 4.22 -0.20 14.50
C GLU A 150 4.88 0.54 15.68
N GLY A 151 4.37 0.32 16.86
CA GLY A 151 4.91 0.85 18.10
C GLY A 151 4.91 2.38 18.17
N LEU A 152 5.96 2.94 18.74
CA LEU A 152 6.13 4.41 18.91
C LEU A 152 6.71 5.11 17.67
N GLY A 153 6.74 4.45 16.51
CA GLY A 153 7.40 4.95 15.30
C GLY A 153 6.86 6.28 14.79
N GLY A 154 5.54 6.47 14.83
CA GLY A 154 4.91 7.74 14.44
C GLY A 154 5.11 8.15 12.99
N GLY A 155 5.32 7.16 12.07
CA GLY A 155 5.57 7.42 10.66
C GLY A 155 4.50 8.27 10.00
N ALA A 156 3.21 7.95 10.21
CA ALA A 156 2.11 8.75 9.68
C ALA A 156 2.18 10.21 10.13
N ARG A 157 2.45 10.43 11.42
CA ARG A 157 2.59 11.77 12.00
C ARG A 157 3.71 12.55 11.32
N ARG A 158 4.88 11.94 11.13
CA ARG A 158 6.02 12.57 10.43
C ARG A 158 5.65 13.00 9.01
N LEU A 159 4.95 12.15 8.27
CA LEU A 159 4.53 12.48 6.90
C LEU A 159 3.55 13.65 6.87
N VAL A 160 2.59 13.69 7.81
CA VAL A 160 1.63 14.80 7.93
C VAL A 160 2.34 16.09 8.32
N GLU A 161 3.23 16.05 9.31
CA GLU A 161 4.03 17.22 9.75
C GLU A 161 4.96 17.73 8.64
N ALA A 162 5.44 16.83 7.77
CA ALA A 162 6.21 17.18 6.57
C ALA A 162 5.35 17.76 5.42
N GLY A 163 4.03 17.91 5.62
CA GLY A 163 3.13 18.52 4.65
C GLY A 163 2.60 17.58 3.56
N LEU A 164 2.57 16.26 3.79
CA LEU A 164 2.09 15.28 2.80
C LEU A 164 0.71 15.65 2.23
N LEU A 165 -0.23 16.00 3.12
CA LEU A 165 -1.62 16.25 2.73
C LEU A 165 -1.73 17.48 1.83
N ASP A 166 -1.01 18.55 2.14
CA ASP A 166 -1.02 19.79 1.39
C ASP A 166 -0.25 19.67 0.06
N THR A 167 0.94 19.04 0.10
CA THR A 167 1.79 18.83 -1.10
C THR A 167 1.05 18.10 -2.20
N TYR A 168 0.28 17.08 -1.84
CA TYR A 168 -0.46 16.27 -2.81
C TYR A 168 -1.95 16.62 -2.88
N LYS A 169 -2.41 17.65 -2.17
CA LYS A 169 -3.83 18.10 -2.11
C LYS A 169 -4.78 16.96 -1.76
N ILE A 170 -4.41 16.13 -0.78
CA ILE A 170 -5.16 14.94 -0.38
C ILE A 170 -6.44 15.35 0.35
N LYS A 171 -7.59 14.87 -0.13
CA LYS A 171 -8.91 15.09 0.49
C LYS A 171 -9.54 13.83 1.05
N HIS A 172 -9.18 12.68 0.50
CA HIS A 172 -9.69 11.40 0.94
C HIS A 172 -8.51 10.43 1.12
N ALA A 173 -8.57 9.63 2.17
CA ALA A 173 -7.59 8.59 2.43
C ALA A 173 -8.30 7.24 2.58
N LEU A 174 -7.74 6.21 1.95
CA LEU A 174 -8.17 4.83 2.06
C LEU A 174 -6.98 3.97 2.48
N GLY A 175 -7.17 3.20 3.54
CA GLY A 175 -6.29 2.13 3.96
C GLY A 175 -7.10 0.87 4.19
N PHE A 176 -6.47 -0.28 4.11
CA PHE A 176 -7.08 -1.55 4.46
C PHE A 176 -6.10 -2.37 5.30
N HIS A 177 -6.65 -3.35 6.03
CA HIS A 177 -5.86 -4.28 6.80
C HIS A 177 -6.40 -5.69 6.60
N PHE A 178 -5.52 -6.66 6.37
CA PHE A 178 -5.89 -8.07 6.37
C PHE A 178 -6.16 -8.54 7.80
N TRP A 179 -7.29 -9.19 8.00
CA TRP A 179 -7.70 -9.65 9.31
C TRP A 179 -7.92 -11.16 9.31
N PRO A 180 -7.02 -11.95 9.91
CA PRO A 180 -7.06 -13.42 9.79
C PRO A 180 -8.28 -14.08 10.42
N LYS A 181 -8.99 -13.35 11.30
CA LYS A 181 -10.17 -13.85 12.01
C LYS A 181 -11.40 -14.05 11.14
N TYR A 182 -11.42 -13.43 9.94
CA TYR A 182 -12.56 -13.48 9.02
C TYR A 182 -12.16 -14.21 7.74
N GLY A 183 -13.06 -15.06 7.26
CA GLY A 183 -12.78 -15.84 6.03
C GLY A 183 -12.54 -14.97 4.80
N TYR A 184 -11.93 -15.56 3.79
CA TYR A 184 -11.60 -14.90 2.52
C TYR A 184 -12.82 -14.27 1.82
N GLY A 185 -12.57 -13.21 1.04
CA GLY A 185 -13.58 -12.56 0.21
C GLY A 185 -14.55 -11.66 0.98
N LYS A 186 -14.28 -11.37 2.25
CA LYS A 186 -15.10 -10.46 3.07
C LYS A 186 -14.44 -9.11 3.19
N LEU A 187 -15.19 -8.04 2.95
CA LEU A 187 -14.82 -6.67 3.24
C LEU A 187 -15.60 -6.21 4.48
N LEU A 188 -14.88 -5.81 5.51
CA LEU A 188 -15.45 -5.31 6.74
C LEU A 188 -15.34 -3.79 6.77
N LEU A 189 -16.45 -3.12 6.94
CA LEU A 189 -16.53 -1.65 7.06
C LEU A 189 -17.25 -1.31 8.36
N ARG A 190 -16.80 -0.25 9.02
CA ARG A 190 -17.45 0.29 10.22
C ARG A 190 -17.48 1.81 10.17
N HIS A 191 -18.60 2.39 10.59
CA HIS A 191 -18.67 3.81 10.88
C HIS A 191 -18.03 4.12 12.24
N GLY A 192 -17.17 5.12 12.29
CA GLY A 192 -16.45 5.52 13.51
C GLY A 192 -15.19 4.68 13.77
N VAL A 193 -14.75 4.64 15.03
CA VAL A 193 -13.53 3.96 15.44
C VAL A 193 -13.62 2.45 15.18
N MET A 194 -12.67 1.90 14.44
CA MET A 194 -12.61 0.49 14.10
C MET A 194 -11.80 -0.32 15.10
N THR A 195 -10.69 0.23 15.56
CA THR A 195 -9.78 -0.37 16.55
C THR A 195 -9.57 0.58 17.70
N ALA A 196 -9.30 0.04 18.90
CA ALA A 196 -8.79 0.83 19.99
C ALA A 196 -7.34 1.23 19.72
N LEU A 197 -6.89 2.36 20.26
CA LEU A 197 -5.48 2.66 20.37
C LEU A 197 -4.85 1.55 21.20
N SER A 198 -3.83 0.89 20.69
CA SER A 198 -2.98 0.03 21.49
C SER A 198 -1.81 0.87 21.99
N ASP A 199 -1.68 0.95 23.28
CA ASP A 199 -0.51 1.50 23.96
C ASP A 199 0.62 0.46 23.98
#